data_a76de2ee6c78e5ff8a3c3c0fca54ba28
#
_entry.id   a76de2ee6c78e5ff8a3c3c0fca54ba28
#
_cell.length_a   1.000
_cell.length_b   1.000
_cell.length_c   1.000
_cell.angle_alpha   90.00
_cell.angle_beta   90.00
_cell.angle_gamma   90.00
#
_symmetry.space_group_name_H-M   'P 1'
#
loop_
_entity.id
_entity.type
_entity.pdbx_description
1 polymer ?
#
loop_
_entity_poly.entity_id
_entity_poly.type
_entity_poly.pdbx_seq_one_letter_code
_entity_poly.pdbx_strand_id
1 'polypeptide(L)'
;MVEIGKYNTLKIVKDLDFGVYLDGGNGVEILLPTRYVPKNVKPGDEVEVFIYHDNEGRLIATTARPLATVGEFQFMEVKDVNNAGAFLEWGIMKDLLVPFKEQKMPMREGKWYLVYVRLDHVTGRIMASARCLLYTSPSPRDRG
;
A
#
# COMPACT_ATOMS: atom_id res chain seq x y z
N MET A 1 10.64 -14.41 -3.13
CA MET A 1 9.98 -13.81 -1.95
C MET A 1 9.21 -12.56 -2.36
N VAL A 2 8.03 -12.38 -1.82
CA VAL A 2 7.23 -11.23 -2.20
C VAL A 2 7.77 -9.95 -1.58
N GLU A 3 7.57 -8.84 -2.31
CA GLU A 3 7.94 -7.51 -1.82
C GLU A 3 6.65 -6.78 -1.43
N ILE A 4 6.51 -6.53 -0.14
CA ILE A 4 5.33 -5.85 0.40
C ILE A 4 5.33 -4.40 -0.08
N GLY A 5 4.17 -3.93 -0.53
CA GLY A 5 4.04 -2.56 -1.03
C GLY A 5 4.51 -2.37 -2.45
N LYS A 6 4.71 -3.46 -3.18
CA LYS A 6 5.15 -3.45 -4.56
C LYS A 6 4.29 -4.40 -5.38
N TYR A 7 4.43 -4.29 -6.70
CA TYR A 7 3.80 -5.25 -7.61
C TYR A 7 4.64 -6.50 -7.68
N ASN A 8 3.97 -7.64 -7.61
CA ASN A 8 4.61 -8.95 -7.68
C ASN A 8 3.85 -9.80 -8.68
N THR A 9 4.57 -10.60 -9.47
CA THR A 9 3.93 -11.57 -10.37
C THR A 9 3.98 -12.92 -9.68
N LEU A 10 2.83 -13.46 -9.33
CA LEU A 10 2.72 -14.67 -8.53
C LEU A 10 1.83 -15.69 -9.23
N LYS A 11 2.10 -16.97 -8.97
CA LYS A 11 1.34 -18.07 -9.57
C LYS A 11 0.14 -18.41 -8.71
N ILE A 12 -1.01 -18.67 -9.36
CA ILE A 12 -2.21 -19.14 -8.67
C ILE A 12 -2.01 -20.60 -8.33
N VAL A 13 -2.21 -20.96 -7.05
CA VAL A 13 -2.06 -22.35 -6.61
C VAL A 13 -3.37 -23.02 -6.25
N LYS A 14 -4.40 -22.23 -5.89
CA LYS A 14 -5.72 -22.75 -5.54
C LYS A 14 -6.80 -21.80 -6.01
N ASP A 15 -7.95 -22.36 -6.35
CA ASP A 15 -9.13 -21.60 -6.73
C ASP A 15 -10.23 -21.92 -5.71
N LEU A 16 -10.71 -20.91 -5.01
CA LEU A 16 -11.71 -21.05 -3.95
C LEU A 16 -12.89 -20.12 -4.22
N ASP A 17 -13.99 -20.31 -3.47
CA ASP A 17 -15.20 -19.52 -3.65
C ASP A 17 -14.96 -18.03 -3.37
N PHE A 18 -14.09 -17.71 -2.42
CA PHE A 18 -13.86 -16.33 -2.00
C PHE A 18 -12.63 -15.69 -2.65
N GLY A 19 -11.98 -16.40 -3.56
CA GLY A 19 -10.83 -15.88 -4.27
C GLY A 19 -9.87 -16.99 -4.65
N VAL A 20 -8.63 -16.59 -5.00
CA VAL A 20 -7.59 -17.57 -5.31
C VAL A 20 -6.42 -17.33 -4.36
N TYR A 21 -5.66 -18.38 -4.09
CA TYR A 21 -4.41 -18.27 -3.34
C TYR A 21 -3.25 -18.22 -4.30
N LEU A 22 -2.32 -17.31 -4.02
CA LEU A 22 -1.12 -17.12 -4.81
C LEU A 22 0.08 -17.64 -4.05
N ASP A 23 1.07 -18.13 -4.78
CA ASP A 23 2.31 -18.63 -4.19
C ASP A 23 3.20 -17.47 -3.80
N GLY A 24 3.31 -17.21 -2.50
CA GLY A 24 4.15 -16.13 -1.97
C GLY A 24 5.57 -16.56 -1.67
N GLY A 25 5.92 -17.83 -1.96
CA GLY A 25 7.25 -18.36 -1.66
C GLY A 25 7.32 -18.95 -0.27
N ASN A 26 8.19 -19.93 -0.10
CA ASN A 26 8.45 -20.58 1.20
C ASN A 26 7.19 -21.10 1.88
N GLY A 27 6.23 -21.61 1.09
CA GLY A 27 5.00 -22.16 1.64
C GLY A 27 3.97 -21.13 2.02
N VAL A 28 4.23 -19.86 1.80
CA VAL A 28 3.28 -18.80 2.10
C VAL A 28 2.26 -18.70 0.98
N GLU A 29 0.98 -18.68 1.34
CA GLU A 29 -0.10 -18.48 0.37
C GLU A 29 -0.77 -17.15 0.66
N ILE A 30 -1.01 -16.36 -0.40
CA ILE A 30 -1.55 -15.02 -0.27
C ILE A 30 -2.89 -14.98 -1.00
N LEU A 31 -3.93 -14.51 -0.32
CA LEU A 31 -5.27 -14.46 -0.89
C LEU A 31 -5.40 -13.28 -1.85
N LEU A 32 -5.95 -13.56 -3.03
CA LEU A 32 -6.43 -12.55 -3.96
C LEU A 32 -7.96 -12.70 -3.98
N PRO A 33 -8.68 -11.74 -3.37
CA PRO A 33 -10.14 -11.84 -3.29
C PRO A 33 -10.81 -11.89 -4.66
N THR A 34 -11.97 -12.54 -4.72
CA THR A 34 -12.69 -12.80 -5.97
C THR A 34 -12.88 -11.55 -6.81
N ARG A 35 -13.22 -10.41 -6.18
CA ARG A 35 -13.48 -9.18 -6.94
C ARG A 35 -12.27 -8.69 -7.73
N TYR A 36 -11.07 -9.12 -7.33
CA TYR A 36 -9.83 -8.69 -7.98
C TYR A 36 -9.23 -9.74 -8.87
N VAL A 37 -9.85 -10.93 -8.96
CA VAL A 37 -9.33 -12.01 -9.79
C VAL A 37 -9.67 -11.70 -11.25
N PRO A 38 -8.66 -11.67 -12.15
CA PRO A 38 -8.93 -11.45 -13.57
C PRO A 38 -9.79 -12.57 -14.14
N LYS A 39 -10.49 -12.27 -15.22
CA LYS A 39 -11.29 -13.29 -15.90
C LYS A 39 -10.37 -14.28 -16.60
N ASN A 40 -10.84 -15.52 -16.69
CA ASN A 40 -10.16 -16.56 -17.48
C ASN A 40 -8.80 -16.98 -16.94
N VAL A 41 -8.58 -16.85 -15.64
CA VAL A 41 -7.36 -17.37 -15.01
C VAL A 41 -7.70 -18.63 -14.24
N LYS A 42 -6.71 -19.49 -14.06
CA LYS A 42 -6.86 -20.76 -13.38
C LYS A 42 -5.58 -21.10 -12.65
N PRO A 43 -5.60 -22.10 -11.75
CA PRO A 43 -4.36 -22.54 -11.09
C PRO A 43 -3.27 -22.85 -12.11
N GLY A 44 -2.07 -22.37 -11.81
CA GLY A 44 -0.94 -22.47 -12.73
C GLY A 44 -0.67 -21.20 -13.50
N ASP A 45 -1.64 -20.32 -13.63
CA ASP A 45 -1.45 -19.03 -14.30
C ASP A 45 -0.77 -18.05 -13.35
N GLU A 46 -0.09 -17.06 -13.91
CA GLU A 46 0.54 -15.99 -13.13
C GLU A 46 -0.29 -14.72 -13.25
N VAL A 47 -0.32 -13.96 -12.15
CA VAL A 47 -1.00 -12.66 -12.13
C VAL A 47 -0.10 -11.64 -11.48
N GLU A 48 -0.16 -10.40 -11.97
CA GLU A 48 0.55 -9.30 -11.35
C GLU A 48 -0.36 -8.66 -10.32
N VAL A 49 0.11 -8.58 -9.08
CA VAL A 49 -0.69 -8.08 -7.97
C VAL A 49 0.15 -7.14 -7.10
N PHE A 50 -0.56 -6.26 -6.39
CA PHE A 50 0.04 -5.42 -5.36
C PHE A 50 -0.18 -6.11 -4.02
N ILE A 51 0.86 -6.20 -3.21
CA ILE A 51 0.84 -6.93 -1.93
C ILE A 51 0.86 -5.95 -0.77
N TYR A 52 -0.07 -6.11 0.15
CA TYR A 52 -0.14 -5.24 1.33
C TYR A 52 -0.72 -6.04 2.49
N HIS A 53 -0.81 -5.43 3.68
CA HIS A 53 -1.43 -6.06 4.85
C HIS A 53 -2.86 -5.57 4.99
N ASP A 54 -3.78 -6.48 5.26
CA ASP A 54 -5.17 -6.10 5.56
C ASP A 54 -5.27 -5.56 6.99
N ASN A 55 -6.49 -5.22 7.42
CA ASN A 55 -6.69 -4.63 8.74
C ASN A 55 -6.36 -5.58 9.89
N GLU A 56 -6.27 -6.87 9.61
CA GLU A 56 -5.91 -7.87 10.61
C GLU A 56 -4.43 -8.23 10.55
N GLY A 57 -3.67 -7.54 9.71
CA GLY A 57 -2.23 -7.76 9.62
C GLY A 57 -1.83 -8.92 8.72
N ARG A 58 -2.76 -9.48 7.96
CA ARG A 58 -2.45 -10.59 7.05
C ARG A 58 -2.06 -10.05 5.69
N LEU A 59 -1.13 -10.73 5.03
CA LEU A 59 -0.78 -10.38 3.66
C LEU A 59 -1.96 -10.66 2.74
N ILE A 60 -2.23 -9.72 1.85
CA ILE A 60 -3.32 -9.84 0.90
C ILE A 60 -2.89 -9.22 -0.42
N ALA A 61 -3.46 -9.70 -1.52
CA ALA A 61 -3.12 -9.24 -2.86
C ALA A 61 -4.32 -8.54 -3.48
N THR A 62 -4.05 -7.63 -4.40
CA THR A 62 -5.09 -6.98 -5.18
C THR A 62 -4.57 -6.68 -6.58
N THR A 63 -5.47 -6.73 -7.56
CA THR A 63 -5.16 -6.26 -8.91
C THR A 63 -5.54 -4.79 -9.07
N ALA A 64 -6.21 -4.20 -8.08
CA ALA A 64 -6.43 -2.76 -8.07
C ALA A 64 -5.09 -2.05 -7.90
N ARG A 65 -4.97 -0.86 -8.48
CA ARG A 65 -3.70 -0.15 -8.46
C ARG A 65 -3.76 0.99 -7.46
N PRO A 66 -2.85 0.97 -6.45
CA PRO A 66 -2.78 2.08 -5.51
C PRO A 66 -2.25 3.32 -6.22
N LEU A 67 -2.50 4.49 -5.64
CA LEU A 67 -2.01 5.74 -6.19
C LEU A 67 -0.49 5.80 -6.19
N ALA A 68 0.15 5.12 -5.25
CA ALA A 68 1.61 5.04 -5.16
C ALA A 68 2.01 3.76 -4.44
N THR A 69 3.18 3.23 -4.79
CA THR A 69 3.76 2.07 -4.11
C THR A 69 4.88 2.54 -3.19
N VAL A 70 5.45 1.60 -2.41
CA VAL A 70 6.55 1.94 -1.50
C VAL A 70 7.71 2.54 -2.29
N GLY A 71 8.20 3.67 -1.83
CA GLY A 71 9.30 4.37 -2.47
C GLY A 71 8.86 5.51 -3.37
N GLU A 72 7.57 5.75 -3.49
CA GLU A 72 7.05 6.79 -4.37
C GLU A 72 6.43 7.93 -3.60
N PHE A 73 6.44 9.12 -4.20
CA PHE A 73 5.75 10.30 -3.67
C PHE A 73 4.44 10.46 -4.43
N GLN A 74 3.40 10.93 -3.73
CA GLN A 74 2.12 11.20 -4.38
C GLN A 74 1.28 12.12 -3.53
N PHE A 75 0.49 12.99 -4.18
CA PHE A 75 -0.53 13.75 -3.49
C PHE A 75 -1.71 12.83 -3.21
N MET A 76 -2.18 12.87 -1.97
CA MET A 76 -3.32 12.06 -1.56
C MET A 76 -4.25 12.88 -0.68
N GLU A 77 -5.53 12.56 -0.75
CA GLU A 77 -6.55 13.26 0.03
C GLU A 77 -6.73 12.57 1.39
N VAL A 78 -6.85 13.37 2.45
CA VAL A 78 -7.16 12.85 3.78
C VAL A 78 -8.64 12.53 3.85
N LYS A 79 -8.95 11.27 4.13
CA LYS A 79 -10.33 10.81 4.27
C LYS A 79 -10.81 10.87 5.70
N ASP A 80 -9.91 10.67 6.66
CA ASP A 80 -10.28 10.60 8.07
C ASP A 80 -9.06 10.90 8.93
N VAL A 81 -9.31 11.42 10.12
CA VAL A 81 -8.26 11.67 11.12
C VAL A 81 -8.78 11.12 12.45
N ASN A 82 -7.97 10.30 13.11
CA ASN A 82 -8.35 9.76 14.41
C ASN A 82 -7.10 9.63 15.29
N ASN A 83 -7.21 8.86 16.37
CA ASN A 83 -6.12 8.74 17.35
C ASN A 83 -4.83 8.14 16.78
N ALA A 84 -4.92 7.41 15.67
CA ALA A 84 -3.73 6.80 15.06
C ALA A 84 -3.01 7.77 14.13
N GLY A 85 -3.72 8.75 13.59
CA GLY A 85 -3.17 9.70 12.64
C GLY A 85 -4.16 10.02 11.54
N ALA A 86 -3.66 10.34 10.35
CA ALA A 86 -4.48 10.65 9.19
C ALA A 86 -4.55 9.44 8.26
N PHE A 87 -5.72 9.18 7.72
CA PHE A 87 -5.93 8.10 6.76
C PHE A 87 -6.20 8.71 5.39
N LEU A 88 -5.41 8.31 4.41
CA LEU A 88 -5.45 8.88 3.07
C LEU A 88 -6.10 7.93 2.07
N GLU A 89 -6.75 8.49 1.06
CA GLU A 89 -7.28 7.70 -0.05
C GLU A 89 -6.11 7.18 -0.86
N TRP A 90 -5.90 5.88 -0.82
CA TRP A 90 -4.76 5.23 -1.46
C TRP A 90 -5.10 4.66 -2.84
N GLY A 91 -6.39 4.59 -3.16
CA GLY A 91 -6.85 4.04 -4.43
C GLY A 91 -7.17 2.56 -4.39
N ILE A 92 -6.98 1.91 -3.24
CA ILE A 92 -7.34 0.50 -3.04
C ILE A 92 -8.24 0.41 -1.81
N MET A 93 -8.65 -0.79 -1.44
CA MET A 93 -9.60 -0.96 -0.34
C MET A 93 -9.10 -0.42 0.99
N LYS A 94 -7.79 -0.47 1.21
CA LYS A 94 -7.21 -0.01 2.45
C LYS A 94 -6.74 1.42 2.33
N ASP A 95 -7.03 2.24 3.34
CA ASP A 95 -6.51 3.60 3.40
C ASP A 95 -5.07 3.57 3.90
N LEU A 96 -4.31 4.59 3.53
CA LEU A 96 -2.90 4.68 3.90
C LEU A 96 -2.74 5.60 5.11
N LEU A 97 -2.10 5.08 6.16
CA LEU A 97 -1.95 5.82 7.41
C LEU A 97 -0.72 6.73 7.38
N VAL A 98 -0.89 7.96 7.85
CA VAL A 98 0.20 8.87 8.18
C VAL A 98 0.14 9.08 9.69
N PRO A 99 1.00 8.40 10.47
CA PRO A 99 1.00 8.58 11.92
C PRO A 99 1.32 10.03 12.29
N PHE A 100 0.86 10.48 13.44
CA PHE A 100 1.10 11.88 13.84
C PHE A 100 2.56 12.27 13.81
N LYS A 101 3.46 11.38 14.21
CA LYS A 101 4.90 11.65 14.21
C LYS A 101 5.48 11.85 12.82
N GLU A 102 4.75 11.41 11.79
CA GLU A 102 5.18 11.56 10.40
C GLU A 102 4.52 12.73 9.70
N GLN A 103 3.78 13.54 10.43
CA GLN A 103 3.14 14.74 9.89
C GLN A 103 3.96 15.95 10.24
N LYS A 104 4.22 16.80 9.25
CA LYS A 104 4.92 18.04 9.46
C LYS A 104 4.08 19.02 10.27
N MET A 105 2.79 19.04 9.96
CA MET A 105 1.79 19.79 10.69
C MET A 105 0.51 18.97 10.67
N PRO A 106 -0.44 19.23 11.58
CA PRO A 106 -1.65 18.43 11.63
C PRO A 106 -2.35 18.40 10.28
N MET A 107 -2.67 17.19 9.82
CA MET A 107 -3.38 16.99 8.56
C MET A 107 -4.87 17.12 8.81
N ARG A 108 -5.59 17.65 7.82
CA ARG A 108 -7.02 17.90 7.93
C ARG A 108 -7.81 17.10 6.90
N GLU A 109 -8.93 16.60 7.33
CA GLU A 109 -9.85 15.85 6.48
C GLU A 109 -10.25 16.71 5.27
N GLY A 110 -10.28 16.08 4.11
CA GLY A 110 -10.64 16.75 2.86
C GLY A 110 -9.51 17.50 2.19
N LYS A 111 -8.35 17.61 2.82
CA LYS A 111 -7.21 18.32 2.25
C LYS A 111 -6.26 17.33 1.58
N TRP A 112 -5.47 17.82 0.64
CA TRP A 112 -4.50 17.03 -0.12
C TRP A 112 -3.10 17.35 0.34
N TYR A 113 -2.27 16.32 0.47
CA TYR A 113 -0.88 16.48 0.91
C TYR A 113 0.02 15.60 0.07
N LEU A 114 1.25 16.08 -0.16
CA LEU A 114 2.27 15.27 -0.80
C LEU A 114 2.91 14.38 0.26
N VAL A 115 2.89 13.08 0.02
CA VAL A 115 3.41 12.11 0.97
C VAL A 115 4.33 11.13 0.27
N TYR A 116 5.19 10.52 1.05
CA TYR A 116 6.11 9.47 0.62
C TYR A 116 5.64 8.15 1.20
N VAL A 117 5.45 7.14 0.35
CA VAL A 117 5.00 5.82 0.81
C VAL A 117 6.22 5.01 1.21
N ARG A 118 6.20 4.48 2.42
CA ARG A 118 7.33 3.74 2.96
C ARG A 118 6.87 2.52 3.73
N LEU A 119 7.80 1.60 3.96
CA LEU A 119 7.57 0.42 4.78
C LEU A 119 8.16 0.69 6.16
N ASP A 120 7.34 0.51 7.20
CA ASP A 120 7.81 0.65 8.56
C ASP A 120 8.62 -0.59 8.94
N HIS A 121 9.89 -0.40 9.26
CA HIS A 121 10.79 -1.52 9.53
C HIS A 121 10.45 -2.27 10.82
N VAL A 122 9.78 -1.60 11.75
CA VAL A 122 9.44 -2.22 13.02
C VAL A 122 8.22 -3.13 12.88
N THR A 123 7.16 -2.64 12.24
CA THR A 123 5.91 -3.39 12.12
C THR A 123 5.78 -4.15 10.82
N GLY A 124 6.59 -3.81 9.81
CA GLY A 124 6.49 -4.39 8.48
C GLY A 124 5.31 -3.86 7.69
N ARG A 125 4.64 -2.83 8.18
CA ARG A 125 3.45 -2.29 7.54
C ARG A 125 3.77 -1.09 6.67
N ILE A 126 2.94 -0.89 5.65
CA ILE A 126 3.11 0.25 4.75
C ILE A 126 2.47 1.48 5.39
N MET A 127 3.17 2.59 5.33
CA MET A 127 2.68 3.86 5.87
C MET A 127 3.15 4.98 4.96
N ALA A 128 2.67 6.20 5.22
CA ALA A 128 3.12 7.37 4.48
C ALA A 128 3.71 8.39 5.45
N SER A 129 4.57 9.23 4.91
CA SER A 129 5.21 10.30 5.68
C SER A 129 5.14 11.59 4.91
N ALA A 130 4.73 12.66 5.57
CA ALA A 130 4.78 14.01 5.00
C ALA A 130 6.06 14.73 5.42
N ARG A 131 6.80 14.17 6.37
CA ARG A 131 8.01 14.81 6.90
C ARG A 131 9.20 14.67 5.97
N CYS A 132 9.19 13.67 5.10
CA CYS A 132 10.29 13.48 4.16
C CYS A 132 10.52 14.70 3.28
N LEU A 133 9.50 15.52 3.10
CA LEU A 133 9.60 16.72 2.28
C LEU A 133 10.55 17.76 2.88
N LEU A 134 10.85 17.65 4.16
CA LEU A 134 11.78 18.57 4.80
C LEU A 134 13.19 18.48 4.23
N TYR A 135 13.50 17.34 3.63
CA TYR A 135 14.84 17.11 3.10
C TYR A 135 14.99 17.54 1.67
N THR A 136 13.91 17.79 0.98
CA THR A 136 13.95 18.11 -0.44
C THR A 136 13.95 19.62 -0.70
N SER A 137 13.74 20.43 0.31
CA SER A 137 13.73 21.87 0.11
C SER A 137 15.10 22.42 -0.09
N PRO A 138 15.46 22.56 -0.24
CA PRO A 138 16.11 23.13 -0.56
C PRO A 138 16.57 23.71 -0.96
N SER A 139 16.72 23.66 -0.97
CA SER A 139 17.01 24.02 -1.28
C SER A 139 17.16 24.43 -1.61
N PRO A 140 17.39 24.67 -1.72
CA PRO A 140 17.47 25.02 -2.16
C PRO A 140 17.53 25.36 -2.36
N ARG A 141 17.64 25.53 -2.47
CA ARG A 141 17.49 25.77 -2.78
C ARG A 141 17.37 26.02 -2.85
N ASP A 142 17.63 26.25 -2.93
CA ASP A 142 17.40 26.40 -3.15
C ASP A 142 17.39 26.64 -3.13
N ARG A 143 17.86 26.91 -3.30
CA ARG A 143 17.86 27.16 -3.53
C ARG A 143 17.88 27.43 -3.73
N GLY A 144 18.44 27.45 -3.86
CA GLY A 144 18.48 27.62 -4.21
C GLY A 144 18.37 27.67 -4.09
#